data_387c541719269bba1ea3ec93c94dbfc3
#
_entry.id   387c541719269bba1ea3ec93c94dbfc3
#
_cell.length_a   1.000
_cell.length_b   1.000
_cell.length_c   1.000
_cell.angle_alpha   90.00
_cell.angle_beta   90.00
_cell.angle_gamma   90.00
#
_symmetry.space_group_name_H-M   'P 1'
#
loop_
_entity.id
_entity.type
_entity.pdbx_description
1 polymer ?
#
loop_
_entity_poly.entity_id
_entity_poly.type
_entity_poly.pdbx_seq_one_letter_code
_entity_poly.pdbx_strand_id
1 'polypeptide(L)'
;MKKSILFGMMLCMALTASAQQDKDASEGEQSLFERVTKLEKKQDYFHFLLNLNNSFDVNQGDGDFQNAKFNMRQIRIEAKGNINKTFSFRWRQRLNRNNTPAPDGIDNMPTSSIDVAGIGVKTSDVFSMFLGKQCAAYGGIEFDLNPIEIYEYSDMVDYMSNFLTGANFQFQLNPNHQLQLQVLDSRSASMSDMYGEGYEQSKVPLLYTVNWNGSFGGVFNTRWSYSIMSQAKGHQSYYMALGNELNLDKFNAFFDVMYMREGIDREGIVSGIAGNNPQGGHLNDAEYLSFVLKAQYRFNPKWNVFVQGMLENEGLSKANGAIEKGKYRTAYGYLAGLEFYPLKNSNLHFFLTYVGRHYSYTDRAKALATAPHDYSTNRISLGYIWQLPMF
;
A
#
# COMPACT_ATOMS: atom_id res chain seq x y z
N MET A 1 21.86 -22.47 -3.82
CA MET A 1 21.05 -21.25 -3.94
C MET A 1 21.06 -20.59 -5.33
N LYS A 2 22.15 -20.59 -6.12
CA LYS A 2 22.19 -19.96 -7.45
C LYS A 2 21.33 -20.65 -8.56
N LYS A 3 21.02 -21.94 -8.42
CA LYS A 3 20.23 -22.68 -9.44
C LYS A 3 18.72 -22.47 -9.32
N SER A 4 18.19 -22.13 -8.14
CA SER A 4 16.75 -21.95 -7.92
C SER A 4 16.23 -20.59 -8.42
N ILE A 5 17.08 -19.56 -8.42
CA ILE A 5 16.72 -18.21 -8.94
C ILE A 5 16.62 -18.23 -10.46
N LEU A 6 17.48 -19.01 -11.13
CA LEU A 6 17.46 -19.15 -12.59
C LEU A 6 16.21 -19.89 -13.09
N PHE A 7 15.70 -20.84 -12.30
CA PHE A 7 14.48 -21.59 -12.63
C PHE A 7 13.21 -20.74 -12.52
N GLY A 8 13.15 -19.83 -11.55
CA GLY A 8 12.06 -18.85 -11.41
C GLY A 8 12.02 -17.85 -12.58
N MET A 9 13.18 -17.37 -13.02
CA MET A 9 13.27 -16.49 -14.19
C MET A 9 12.93 -17.19 -15.52
N MET A 10 13.31 -18.46 -15.69
CA MET A 10 12.95 -19.24 -16.88
C MET A 10 11.46 -19.58 -16.94
N LEU A 11 10.79 -19.79 -15.81
CA LEU A 11 9.35 -20.04 -15.77
C LEU A 11 8.54 -18.80 -16.19
N CYS A 12 9.00 -17.60 -15.82
CA CYS A 12 8.39 -16.35 -16.30
C CYS A 12 8.58 -16.13 -17.81
N MET A 13 9.71 -16.54 -18.37
CA MET A 13 9.94 -16.40 -19.83
C MET A 13 9.19 -17.43 -20.68
N ALA A 14 8.90 -18.62 -20.15
CA ALA A 14 8.16 -19.64 -20.87
C ALA A 14 6.64 -19.33 -20.98
N LEU A 15 6.09 -18.55 -20.06
CA LEU A 15 4.69 -18.12 -20.10
C LEU A 15 4.43 -16.97 -21.08
N THR A 16 5.44 -16.21 -21.48
CA THR A 16 5.31 -15.11 -22.44
C THR A 16 5.20 -15.57 -23.90
N ALA A 17 5.67 -16.78 -24.22
CA ALA A 17 5.68 -17.30 -25.59
C ALA A 17 4.31 -17.85 -26.06
N SER A 18 3.38 -18.12 -25.15
CA SER A 18 2.05 -18.67 -25.48
C SER A 18 0.92 -17.62 -25.59
N ALA A 19 1.21 -16.37 -25.27
CA ALA A 19 0.20 -15.29 -25.24
C ALA A 19 0.07 -14.53 -26.59
N GLN A 20 0.72 -15.00 -27.66
CA GLN A 20 0.79 -14.26 -28.92
C GLN A 20 -0.17 -14.72 -30.00
N GLN A 21 -1.09 -15.63 -29.71
CA GLN A 21 -2.15 -16.06 -30.63
C GLN A 21 -3.51 -15.89 -30.00
N ASP A 22 -4.12 -14.73 -30.21
CA ASP A 22 -5.55 -14.51 -30.46
C ASP A 22 -5.81 -13.00 -30.48
N LYS A 23 -5.52 -12.39 -31.61
CA LYS A 23 -5.87 -10.98 -31.89
C LYS A 23 -7.05 -10.89 -32.84
N ASP A 24 -8.12 -11.62 -32.59
CA ASP A 24 -9.38 -11.38 -33.26
C ASP A 24 -10.52 -11.92 -32.40
N ALA A 25 -10.99 -11.13 -31.47
CA ALA A 25 -12.31 -11.31 -30.88
C ALA A 25 -12.72 -10.02 -30.17
N SER A 26 -13.78 -9.40 -30.69
CA SER A 26 -14.79 -8.59 -29.99
C SER A 26 -14.28 -7.70 -28.83
N GLU A 27 -14.82 -6.50 -28.70
CA GLU A 27 -14.65 -5.57 -27.57
C GLU A 27 -14.41 -6.31 -26.25
N GLY A 28 -13.13 -6.60 -25.97
CA GLY A 28 -12.68 -7.51 -24.92
C GLY A 28 -13.06 -6.98 -23.55
N GLU A 29 -13.65 -7.84 -22.76
CA GLU A 29 -13.91 -7.60 -21.34
C GLU A 29 -12.61 -7.21 -20.64
N GLN A 30 -12.55 -5.98 -20.18
CA GLN A 30 -11.39 -5.38 -19.50
C GLN A 30 -11.10 -6.10 -18.20
N SER A 31 -9.82 -6.34 -17.91
CA SER A 31 -9.37 -6.88 -16.63
C SER A 31 -9.95 -6.08 -15.45
N LEU A 32 -10.05 -6.71 -14.28
CA LEU A 32 -10.52 -6.03 -13.05
C LEU A 32 -9.70 -4.77 -12.76
N PHE A 33 -8.40 -4.85 -12.96
CA PHE A 33 -7.45 -3.75 -12.83
C PHE A 33 -7.73 -2.64 -13.86
N GLU A 34 -7.95 -2.98 -15.12
CA GLU A 34 -8.32 -1.99 -16.16
C GLU A 34 -9.69 -1.37 -15.89
N ARG A 35 -10.63 -2.09 -15.30
CA ARG A 35 -11.96 -1.53 -14.95
C ARG A 35 -11.87 -0.52 -13.83
N VAL A 36 -11.08 -0.80 -12.79
CA VAL A 36 -10.79 0.16 -11.71
C VAL A 36 -9.99 1.35 -12.26
N THR A 37 -8.97 1.08 -13.07
CA THR A 37 -8.14 2.11 -13.71
C THR A 37 -8.91 2.88 -14.81
N LYS A 38 -9.87 2.27 -15.50
CA LYS A 38 -10.69 2.96 -16.51
C LYS A 38 -11.84 3.76 -15.92
N LEU A 39 -12.36 3.42 -14.75
CA LEU A 39 -13.18 4.35 -13.98
C LEU A 39 -12.37 5.62 -13.64
N GLU A 40 -11.06 5.47 -13.46
CA GLU A 40 -10.14 6.60 -13.32
C GLU A 40 -9.77 7.29 -14.64
N LYS A 41 -9.85 6.61 -15.78
CA LYS A 41 -9.49 7.14 -17.12
C LYS A 41 -10.63 7.76 -17.91
N LYS A 42 -11.91 7.54 -17.55
CA LYS A 42 -13.03 8.27 -18.13
C LYS A 42 -13.01 9.71 -17.61
N GLN A 43 -12.36 10.56 -18.37
CA GLN A 43 -12.19 11.99 -18.06
C GLN A 43 -13.44 12.79 -18.46
N ASP A 44 -14.48 12.68 -17.65
CA ASP A 44 -15.52 13.68 -17.65
C ASP A 44 -15.09 14.84 -16.73
N TYR A 45 -15.65 16.02 -16.91
CA TYR A 45 -15.22 17.24 -16.23
C TYR A 45 -15.27 17.16 -14.70
N PHE A 46 -16.13 16.30 -14.13
CA PHE A 46 -16.30 16.17 -12.69
C PHE A 46 -16.81 14.77 -12.33
N HIS A 47 -16.21 14.15 -11.32
CA HIS A 47 -16.66 12.92 -10.72
C HIS A 47 -16.83 13.08 -9.23
N PHE A 48 -17.97 12.68 -8.72
CA PHE A 48 -18.22 12.53 -7.29
C PHE A 48 -18.50 11.06 -6.99
N LEU A 49 -17.68 10.46 -6.13
CA LEU A 49 -17.69 9.03 -5.84
C LEU A 49 -17.93 8.81 -4.35
N LEU A 50 -18.83 7.90 -4.02
CA LEU A 50 -18.98 7.34 -2.68
C LEU A 50 -18.40 5.93 -2.66
N ASN A 51 -17.38 5.71 -1.84
CA ASN A 51 -16.73 4.40 -1.69
C ASN A 51 -17.23 3.74 -0.40
N LEU A 52 -17.75 2.54 -0.51
CA LEU A 52 -18.31 1.75 0.56
C LEU A 52 -17.66 0.37 0.64
N ASN A 53 -17.21 -0.04 1.83
CA ASN A 53 -16.76 -1.40 2.13
C ASN A 53 -17.35 -1.80 3.48
N ASN A 54 -18.28 -2.75 3.45
CA ASN A 54 -18.99 -3.26 4.63
C ASN A 54 -18.87 -4.78 4.68
N SER A 55 -18.76 -5.32 5.87
CA SER A 55 -18.68 -6.77 6.09
C SER A 55 -19.33 -7.18 7.42
N PHE A 56 -19.73 -8.43 7.48
CA PHE A 56 -19.90 -9.19 8.71
C PHE A 56 -18.65 -10.05 8.88
N ASP A 57 -17.95 -9.87 9.98
CA ASP A 57 -16.69 -10.52 10.27
C ASP A 57 -16.83 -11.48 11.44
N VAL A 58 -16.27 -12.67 11.30
CA VAL A 58 -16.05 -13.65 12.37
C VAL A 58 -14.56 -13.72 12.63
N ASN A 59 -14.14 -13.36 13.84
CA ASN A 59 -12.75 -13.26 14.24
C ASN A 59 -12.36 -14.35 15.24
N GLN A 60 -11.18 -14.93 15.06
CA GLN A 60 -10.55 -15.89 15.94
C GLN A 60 -9.12 -15.45 16.26
N GLY A 61 -8.63 -15.76 17.46
CA GLY A 61 -7.26 -15.55 17.90
C GLY A 61 -6.74 -16.83 18.55
N ASP A 62 -5.59 -17.33 18.12
CA ASP A 62 -4.97 -18.59 18.56
C ASP A 62 -5.90 -19.81 18.54
N GLY A 63 -6.82 -19.82 17.57
CA GLY A 63 -7.84 -20.86 17.41
C GLY A 63 -9.13 -20.62 18.16
N ASP A 64 -9.18 -19.66 19.10
CA ASP A 64 -10.35 -19.34 19.90
C ASP A 64 -11.22 -18.29 19.23
N PHE A 65 -12.56 -18.47 19.33
CA PHE A 65 -13.51 -17.49 18.89
C PHE A 65 -13.40 -16.21 19.72
N GLN A 66 -13.20 -15.06 19.04
CA GLN A 66 -13.10 -13.76 19.70
C GLN A 66 -14.41 -12.97 19.63
N ASN A 67 -14.93 -12.78 18.43
CA ASN A 67 -16.18 -12.07 18.20
C ASN A 67 -16.73 -12.27 16.79
N ALA A 68 -18.01 -11.92 16.62
CA ALA A 68 -18.64 -11.78 15.31
C ALA A 68 -19.42 -10.45 15.28
N LYS A 69 -19.16 -9.61 14.26
CA LYS A 69 -19.74 -8.26 14.20
C LYS A 69 -19.84 -7.71 12.80
N PHE A 70 -20.75 -6.75 12.60
CA PHE A 70 -20.78 -5.91 11.40
C PHE A 70 -19.72 -4.83 11.49
N ASN A 71 -19.00 -4.62 10.41
CA ASN A 71 -17.99 -3.59 10.26
C ASN A 71 -18.24 -2.75 9.02
N MET A 72 -18.29 -1.44 9.20
CA MET A 72 -18.10 -0.49 8.09
C MET A 72 -16.60 -0.20 7.98
N ARG A 73 -15.92 -1.01 7.16
CA ARG A 73 -14.45 -0.93 7.01
C ARG A 73 -14.03 0.37 6.41
N GLN A 74 -14.73 0.81 5.39
CA GLN A 74 -14.45 2.08 4.73
C GLN A 74 -15.74 2.74 4.25
N ILE A 75 -15.80 4.04 4.51
CA ILE A 75 -16.71 4.98 3.85
C ILE A 75 -15.89 6.21 3.48
N ARG A 76 -15.82 6.52 2.17
CA ARG A 76 -15.04 7.63 1.63
C ARG A 76 -15.84 8.40 0.60
N ILE A 77 -15.64 9.70 0.60
CA ILE A 77 -16.07 10.59 -0.47
C ILE A 77 -14.83 10.96 -1.28
N GLU A 78 -14.96 10.95 -2.60
CA GLU A 78 -13.94 11.43 -3.51
C GLU A 78 -14.58 12.36 -4.56
N ALA A 79 -14.02 13.57 -4.70
CA ALA A 79 -14.34 14.51 -5.75
C ALA A 79 -13.08 14.74 -6.59
N LYS A 80 -13.16 14.54 -7.90
CA LYS A 80 -12.06 14.77 -8.83
C LYS A 80 -12.58 15.25 -10.17
N GLY A 81 -11.77 16.04 -10.87
CA GLY A 81 -12.15 16.51 -12.19
C GLY A 81 -11.12 17.42 -12.84
N ASN A 82 -11.38 17.75 -14.09
CA ASN A 82 -10.60 18.69 -14.87
C ASN A 82 -11.31 20.04 -14.91
N ILE A 83 -10.63 21.10 -14.43
CA ILE A 83 -11.12 22.49 -14.55
C ILE A 83 -10.99 22.94 -15.99
N ASN A 84 -9.90 22.56 -16.64
CA ASN A 84 -9.60 22.76 -18.05
C ASN A 84 -8.52 21.78 -18.51
N LYS A 85 -7.94 21.97 -19.70
CA LYS A 85 -6.88 21.10 -20.25
C LYS A 85 -5.58 21.08 -19.41
N THR A 86 -5.35 22.15 -18.62
CA THR A 86 -4.12 22.32 -17.83
C THR A 86 -4.34 21.98 -16.36
N PHE A 87 -5.46 22.33 -15.77
CA PHE A 87 -5.71 22.22 -14.34
C PHE A 87 -6.75 21.15 -14.04
N SER A 88 -6.43 20.32 -13.06
CA SER A 88 -7.31 19.33 -12.45
C SER A 88 -7.30 19.46 -10.93
N PHE A 89 -8.25 18.85 -10.27
CA PHE A 89 -8.28 18.77 -8.81
C PHE A 89 -8.65 17.37 -8.36
N ARG A 90 -8.24 17.03 -7.14
CA ARG A 90 -8.64 15.79 -6.46
C ARG A 90 -8.78 16.05 -4.97
N TRP A 91 -9.90 15.61 -4.41
CA TRP A 91 -10.15 15.60 -2.99
C TRP A 91 -10.73 14.24 -2.60
N ARG A 92 -10.18 13.62 -1.53
CA ARG A 92 -10.64 12.34 -1.00
C ARG A 92 -10.58 12.34 0.51
N GLN A 93 -11.69 12.01 1.13
CA GLN A 93 -11.83 12.02 2.58
C GLN A 93 -12.49 10.75 3.10
N ARG A 94 -11.98 10.22 4.20
CA ARG A 94 -12.60 9.13 4.97
C ARG A 94 -13.63 9.71 5.93
N LEU A 95 -14.84 9.17 5.92
CA LEU A 95 -15.92 9.59 6.83
C LEU A 95 -15.92 8.76 8.12
N ASN A 96 -15.27 7.62 8.15
CA ASN A 96 -15.14 6.76 9.32
C ASN A 96 -13.84 6.98 10.12
N ARG A 97 -13.17 8.12 9.93
CA ARG A 97 -12.04 8.60 10.74
C ARG A 97 -12.38 9.94 11.37
N ASN A 98 -11.95 10.12 12.62
CA ASN A 98 -12.06 11.41 13.30
C ASN A 98 -11.19 12.46 12.60
N ASN A 99 -11.71 13.70 12.53
CA ASN A 99 -10.92 14.87 12.16
C ASN A 99 -10.09 15.30 13.38
N THR A 100 -8.96 14.67 13.58
CA THR A 100 -8.01 15.12 14.58
C THR A 100 -7.30 16.34 14.03
N PRO A 101 -7.29 17.48 14.74
CA PRO A 101 -6.46 18.62 14.36
C PRO A 101 -5.00 18.20 14.21
N ALA A 102 -4.24 18.89 13.37
CA ALA A 102 -2.81 18.68 13.29
C ALA A 102 -2.18 18.93 14.66
N PRO A 103 -1.45 17.96 15.23
CA PRO A 103 -0.83 18.14 16.54
C PRO A 103 0.30 19.17 16.47
N ASP A 104 0.62 19.77 17.60
CA ASP A 104 1.77 20.67 17.81
C ASP A 104 1.84 21.86 16.83
N GLY A 105 0.69 22.40 16.43
CA GLY A 105 0.65 23.59 15.58
C GLY A 105 1.20 23.40 14.17
N ILE A 106 1.17 22.17 13.65
CA ILE A 106 1.47 21.89 12.22
C ILE A 106 0.26 22.30 11.39
N ASP A 107 0.01 23.59 11.29
CA ASP A 107 -1.18 24.16 10.65
C ASP A 107 -1.28 23.88 9.15
N ASN A 108 -0.14 23.59 8.51
CA ASN A 108 -0.06 23.28 7.10
C ASN A 108 -0.41 21.82 6.78
N MET A 109 -0.67 20.98 7.77
CA MET A 109 -1.06 19.59 7.56
C MET A 109 -2.58 19.45 7.63
N PRO A 110 -3.22 18.91 6.58
CA PRO A 110 -4.63 18.58 6.61
C PRO A 110 -4.93 17.51 7.67
N THR A 111 -6.17 17.48 8.12
CA THR A 111 -6.64 16.49 9.10
C THR A 111 -6.39 15.05 8.65
N SER A 112 -6.29 14.12 9.59
CA SER A 112 -6.02 12.70 9.35
C SER A 112 -7.10 11.99 8.51
N SER A 113 -8.31 12.55 8.42
CA SER A 113 -9.40 12.02 7.59
C SER A 113 -9.23 12.33 6.10
N ILE A 114 -8.44 13.36 5.74
CA ILE A 114 -8.21 13.74 4.34
C ILE A 114 -7.03 12.95 3.80
N ASP A 115 -7.29 12.05 2.84
CA ASP A 115 -6.26 11.28 2.16
C ASP A 115 -5.59 12.11 1.05
N VAL A 116 -6.41 12.78 0.22
CA VAL A 116 -5.91 13.56 -0.93
C VAL A 116 -6.61 14.91 -0.94
N ALA A 117 -5.84 15.98 -1.13
CA ALA A 117 -6.35 17.33 -1.36
C ALA A 117 -5.30 18.13 -2.16
N GLY A 118 -5.56 18.36 -3.44
CA GLY A 118 -4.56 19.04 -4.26
C GLY A 118 -5.00 19.34 -5.68
N ILE A 119 -4.07 19.95 -6.41
CA ILE A 119 -4.23 20.45 -7.76
C ILE A 119 -3.23 19.72 -8.67
N GLY A 120 -3.73 19.16 -9.76
CA GLY A 120 -2.92 18.68 -10.88
C GLY A 120 -2.70 19.79 -11.91
N VAL A 121 -1.48 19.90 -12.42
CA VAL A 121 -1.11 20.83 -13.50
C VAL A 121 -0.44 20.06 -14.62
N LYS A 122 -1.07 19.99 -15.78
CA LYS A 122 -0.53 19.38 -17.00
C LYS A 122 -0.07 20.48 -17.96
N THR A 123 1.24 20.63 -18.12
CA THR A 123 1.80 21.66 -19.02
C THR A 123 2.04 21.13 -20.44
N SER A 124 2.23 19.82 -20.58
CA SER A 124 2.40 19.13 -21.86
C SER A 124 2.01 17.66 -21.74
N ASP A 125 2.09 16.91 -22.84
CA ASP A 125 1.91 15.45 -22.79
C ASP A 125 3.07 14.70 -22.13
N VAL A 126 4.21 15.37 -22.01
CA VAL A 126 5.42 14.81 -21.37
C VAL A 126 5.50 15.16 -19.89
N PHE A 127 5.00 16.32 -19.46
CA PHE A 127 5.18 16.80 -18.10
C PHE A 127 3.88 17.22 -17.44
N SER A 128 3.67 16.69 -16.24
CA SER A 128 2.62 17.09 -15.32
C SER A 128 3.13 17.11 -13.89
N MET A 129 2.41 17.79 -13.00
CA MET A 129 2.69 17.78 -11.56
C MET A 129 1.40 17.76 -10.75
N PHE A 130 1.50 17.26 -9.53
CA PHE A 130 0.45 17.32 -8.53
C PHE A 130 0.97 18.00 -7.27
N LEU A 131 0.24 19.01 -6.79
CA LEU A 131 0.59 19.84 -5.64
C LEU A 131 -0.47 19.69 -4.56
N GLY A 132 -0.07 19.39 -3.33
CA GLY A 132 -0.97 19.22 -2.18
C GLY A 132 -0.77 17.90 -1.46
N LYS A 133 -1.75 17.51 -0.64
CA LYS A 133 -1.74 16.22 0.06
C LYS A 133 -2.06 15.09 -0.91
N GLN A 134 -1.23 14.05 -0.91
CA GLN A 134 -1.27 12.98 -1.89
C GLN A 134 -0.66 11.70 -1.34
N CYS A 135 -0.86 10.58 -2.04
CA CYS A 135 -0.12 9.36 -1.76
C CYS A 135 1.38 9.57 -2.03
N ALA A 136 2.21 9.06 -1.15
CA ALA A 136 3.62 8.91 -1.44
C ALA A 136 3.82 7.90 -2.58
N ALA A 137 4.70 8.21 -3.54
CA ALA A 137 4.98 7.36 -4.68
C ALA A 137 5.96 6.23 -4.31
N TYR A 138 5.66 5.54 -3.22
CA TYR A 138 6.53 4.49 -2.66
C TYR A 138 6.74 3.29 -3.58
N GLY A 139 5.96 3.14 -4.65
CA GLY A 139 6.05 1.97 -5.52
C GLY A 139 5.54 0.70 -4.83
N GLY A 140 5.71 -0.42 -5.51
CA GLY A 140 4.95 -1.62 -5.18
C GLY A 140 3.53 -1.56 -5.76
N ILE A 141 2.98 -2.69 -6.11
CA ILE A 141 1.60 -2.77 -6.63
C ILE A 141 0.60 -2.59 -5.50
N GLU A 142 0.88 -3.13 -4.31
CA GLU A 142 -0.01 -3.04 -3.15
C GLU A 142 -0.32 -1.59 -2.74
N PHE A 143 0.68 -0.68 -2.79
CA PHE A 143 0.48 0.75 -2.52
C PHE A 143 -0.41 1.46 -3.55
N ASP A 144 -0.39 1.01 -4.80
CA ASP A 144 -1.14 1.62 -5.89
C ASP A 144 -2.58 1.11 -5.98
N LEU A 145 -2.91 -0.01 -5.31
CA LEU A 145 -4.27 -0.53 -5.29
C LEU A 145 -5.23 0.46 -4.63
N ASN A 146 -6.47 0.48 -5.12
CA ASN A 146 -7.51 1.26 -4.45
C ASN A 146 -7.75 0.68 -3.04
N PRO A 147 -7.56 1.46 -1.97
CA PRO A 147 -7.69 0.95 -0.61
C PRO A 147 -9.04 0.30 -0.27
N ILE A 148 -10.10 0.61 -1.04
CA ILE A 148 -11.41 -0.01 -0.86
C ILE A 148 -11.40 -1.51 -1.26
N GLU A 149 -10.49 -1.89 -2.18
CA GLU A 149 -10.36 -3.25 -2.72
C GLU A 149 -9.42 -4.14 -1.88
N ILE A 150 -8.85 -3.58 -0.79
CA ILE A 150 -7.88 -4.29 0.05
C ILE A 150 -8.60 -4.97 1.21
N TYR A 151 -8.46 -6.29 1.30
CA TYR A 151 -9.01 -7.10 2.41
C TYR A 151 -8.08 -7.12 3.63
N GLU A 152 -6.77 -7.09 3.39
CA GLU A 152 -5.71 -6.98 4.40
C GLU A 152 -4.45 -6.45 3.74
N TYR A 153 -3.77 -5.52 4.40
CA TYR A 153 -2.47 -5.01 3.98
C TYR A 153 -1.33 -5.86 4.54
N SER A 154 -0.17 -5.84 3.89
CA SER A 154 1.08 -6.18 4.54
C SER A 154 1.37 -5.21 5.70
N ASP A 155 2.09 -5.64 6.74
CA ASP A 155 2.47 -4.77 7.86
C ASP A 155 3.24 -3.56 7.33
N MET A 156 4.16 -3.76 6.37
CA MET A 156 4.90 -2.67 5.73
C MET A 156 3.98 -1.57 5.20
N VAL A 157 2.94 -1.91 4.44
CA VAL A 157 2.02 -0.92 3.86
C VAL A 157 1.06 -0.34 4.89
N ASP A 158 0.60 -1.14 5.85
CA ASP A 158 -0.39 -0.71 6.85
C ASP A 158 0.18 0.31 7.83
N TYR A 159 1.44 0.15 8.23
CA TYR A 159 2.11 1.02 9.19
C TYR A 159 2.76 2.25 8.55
N MET A 160 3.15 2.21 7.28
CA MET A 160 3.77 3.35 6.60
C MET A 160 2.82 4.54 6.45
N SER A 161 3.34 5.74 6.75
CA SER A 161 2.62 7.00 6.51
C SER A 161 2.54 7.30 5.02
N ASN A 162 1.36 7.13 4.43
CA ASN A 162 1.16 7.17 2.98
C ASN A 162 0.67 8.53 2.44
N PHE A 163 -0.15 9.28 3.20
CA PHE A 163 -0.76 10.52 2.71
C PHE A 163 -0.04 11.74 3.28
N LEU A 164 0.84 12.34 2.47
CA LEU A 164 1.72 13.43 2.86
C LEU A 164 1.54 14.63 1.91
N THR A 165 1.90 15.84 2.38
CA THR A 165 1.75 17.07 1.61
C THR A 165 3.06 17.42 0.91
N GLY A 166 2.95 17.81 -0.38
CA GLY A 166 4.10 18.25 -1.17
C GLY A 166 3.84 18.29 -2.66
N ALA A 167 4.85 17.96 -3.44
CA ALA A 167 4.82 18.02 -4.90
C ALA A 167 5.28 16.69 -5.52
N ASN A 168 4.58 16.27 -6.56
CA ASN A 168 4.95 15.14 -7.41
C ASN A 168 5.10 15.63 -8.85
N PHE A 169 6.28 15.45 -9.44
CA PHE A 169 6.62 15.80 -10.80
C PHE A 169 6.64 14.51 -11.64
N GLN A 170 5.83 14.46 -12.68
CA GLN A 170 5.63 13.28 -13.51
C GLN A 170 6.11 13.54 -14.92
N PHE A 171 6.99 12.68 -15.41
CA PHE A 171 7.56 12.73 -16.74
C PHE A 171 7.14 11.49 -17.54
N GLN A 172 6.26 11.69 -18.51
CA GLN A 172 5.86 10.63 -19.45
C GLN A 172 6.95 10.48 -20.52
N LEU A 173 7.85 9.54 -20.32
CA LEU A 173 9.00 9.32 -21.21
C LEU A 173 8.56 8.79 -22.59
N ASN A 174 7.55 7.94 -22.60
CA ASN A 174 6.83 7.43 -23.75
C ASN A 174 5.47 6.85 -23.27
N PRO A 175 4.58 6.37 -24.14
CA PRO A 175 3.26 5.85 -23.72
C PRO A 175 3.30 4.75 -22.66
N ASN A 176 4.41 4.02 -22.54
CA ASN A 176 4.55 2.86 -21.66
C ASN A 176 5.43 3.12 -20.43
N HIS A 177 6.13 4.26 -20.35
CA HIS A 177 7.08 4.53 -19.26
C HIS A 177 6.91 5.92 -18.69
N GLN A 178 6.75 5.99 -17.38
CA GLN A 178 6.63 7.23 -16.60
C GLN A 178 7.69 7.24 -15.50
N LEU A 179 8.36 8.37 -15.33
CA LEU A 179 9.21 8.67 -14.18
C LEU A 179 8.51 9.68 -13.29
N GLN A 180 8.50 9.44 -11.99
CA GLN A 180 8.00 10.37 -10.98
C GLN A 180 9.14 10.79 -10.05
N LEU A 181 9.23 12.10 -9.81
CA LEU A 181 10.10 12.70 -8.81
C LEU A 181 9.20 13.38 -7.79
N GLN A 182 9.20 12.90 -6.55
CA GLN A 182 8.30 13.40 -5.54
C GLN A 182 9.05 13.94 -4.33
N VAL A 183 8.57 15.06 -3.80
CA VAL A 183 9.07 15.70 -2.57
C VAL A 183 7.88 15.98 -1.67
N LEU A 184 7.84 15.34 -0.51
CA LEU A 184 6.74 15.48 0.46
C LEU A 184 7.29 15.87 1.84
N ASP A 185 6.47 16.53 2.65
CA ASP A 185 6.75 16.72 4.08
C ASP A 185 6.69 15.37 4.79
N SER A 186 7.74 15.00 5.49
CA SER A 186 7.82 13.70 6.17
C SER A 186 7.01 13.63 7.47
N ARG A 187 6.50 14.76 7.97
CA ARG A 187 5.71 14.83 9.21
C ARG A 187 4.28 14.38 8.95
N SER A 188 3.79 13.43 9.73
CA SER A 188 2.39 12.98 9.71
C SER A 188 1.69 13.17 11.06
N ALA A 189 2.49 13.46 12.12
CA ALA A 189 2.05 13.71 13.49
C ALA A 189 3.12 14.51 14.24
N SER A 190 2.97 14.70 15.55
CA SER A 190 4.01 15.29 16.39
C SER A 190 5.26 14.41 16.45
N MET A 191 6.40 14.99 16.84
CA MET A 191 7.65 14.24 17.01
C MET A 191 7.50 13.12 18.03
N SER A 192 6.85 13.42 19.16
CA SER A 192 6.59 12.44 20.22
C SER A 192 5.63 11.31 19.77
N ASP A 193 4.63 11.62 18.94
CA ASP A 193 3.72 10.61 18.40
C ASP A 193 4.40 9.71 17.35
N MET A 194 5.34 10.27 16.57
CA MET A 194 6.03 9.53 15.51
C MET A 194 7.21 8.71 16.01
N TYR A 195 7.94 9.22 17.01
CA TYR A 195 9.25 8.66 17.40
C TYR A 195 9.42 8.48 18.90
N GLY A 196 8.42 8.84 19.72
CA GLY A 196 8.55 8.91 21.16
C GLY A 196 9.45 10.10 21.60
N GLU A 197 9.88 10.08 22.85
CA GLU A 197 10.65 11.17 23.45
C GLU A 197 12.13 11.13 23.05
N GLY A 198 12.81 12.26 23.22
CA GLY A 198 14.27 12.36 23.09
C GLY A 198 14.80 12.66 21.69
N TYR A 199 13.93 12.82 20.69
CA TYR A 199 14.32 13.16 19.32
C TYR A 199 14.06 14.63 18.98
N GLU A 200 15.03 15.27 18.34
CA GLU A 200 14.94 16.65 17.87
C GLU A 200 14.47 16.68 16.41
N GLN A 201 13.54 17.57 16.10
CA GLN A 201 12.99 17.69 14.75
C GLN A 201 14.08 18.06 13.73
N SER A 202 14.03 17.44 12.56
CA SER A 202 14.84 17.85 11.41
C SER A 202 14.45 19.26 10.95
N LYS A 203 15.45 20.07 10.57
CA LYS A 203 15.20 21.39 9.96
C LYS A 203 14.62 21.27 8.54
N VAL A 204 14.80 20.12 7.89
CA VAL A 204 14.32 19.81 6.53
C VAL A 204 13.63 18.46 6.58
N PRO A 205 12.39 18.38 7.11
CA PRO A 205 11.67 17.12 7.28
C PRO A 205 10.99 16.72 5.95
N LEU A 206 11.81 16.26 5.00
CA LEU A 206 11.33 15.92 3.66
C LEU A 206 11.57 14.43 3.34
N LEU A 207 10.62 13.90 2.58
CA LEU A 207 10.68 12.63 1.87
C LEU A 207 10.92 12.91 0.39
N TYR A 208 11.97 12.32 -0.16
CA TYR A 208 12.30 12.35 -1.57
C TYR A 208 12.07 10.96 -2.16
N THR A 209 11.34 10.87 -3.26
CA THR A 209 11.08 9.60 -3.93
C THR A 209 11.35 9.73 -5.42
N VAL A 210 12.03 8.73 -5.98
CA VAL A 210 12.09 8.45 -7.41
C VAL A 210 11.28 7.18 -7.65
N ASN A 211 10.31 7.24 -8.56
CA ASN A 211 9.47 6.10 -8.91
C ASN A 211 9.45 5.95 -10.44
N TRP A 212 9.63 4.73 -10.91
CA TRP A 212 9.50 4.38 -12.32
C TRP A 212 8.36 3.39 -12.53
N ASN A 213 7.40 3.81 -13.35
CA ASN A 213 6.28 3.00 -13.78
C ASN A 213 6.49 2.57 -15.22
N GLY A 214 6.60 1.27 -15.46
CA GLY A 214 6.81 0.69 -16.78
C GLY A 214 5.68 -0.26 -17.16
N SER A 215 5.37 -0.33 -18.47
CA SER A 215 4.46 -1.31 -19.03
C SER A 215 5.12 -1.95 -20.27
N PHE A 216 5.18 -3.27 -20.29
CA PHE A 216 5.84 -4.06 -21.33
C PHE A 216 4.80 -4.94 -22.03
N GLY A 217 4.58 -4.66 -23.31
CA GLY A 217 3.61 -5.38 -24.13
C GLY A 217 2.15 -5.29 -23.65
N GLY A 218 1.83 -4.35 -22.76
CA GLY A 218 0.51 -4.24 -22.15
C GLY A 218 0.17 -5.35 -21.15
N VAL A 219 1.13 -6.24 -20.85
CA VAL A 219 0.91 -7.45 -20.04
C VAL A 219 1.72 -7.41 -18.75
N PHE A 220 2.96 -6.94 -18.81
CA PHE A 220 3.83 -6.87 -17.63
C PHE A 220 4.06 -5.42 -17.23
N ASN A 221 3.73 -5.09 -15.97
CA ASN A 221 3.85 -3.75 -15.41
C ASN A 221 4.84 -3.74 -14.24
N THR A 222 5.55 -2.62 -14.10
CA THR A 222 6.48 -2.38 -12.99
C THR A 222 6.10 -1.12 -12.22
N ARG A 223 6.38 -1.13 -10.90
CA ARG A 223 6.25 -0.01 -9.97
C ARG A 223 7.48 -0.01 -9.06
N TRP A 224 8.60 0.50 -9.57
CA TRP A 224 9.88 0.47 -8.87
C TRP A 224 10.19 1.85 -8.31
N SER A 225 10.63 1.87 -7.07
CA SER A 225 10.93 3.13 -6.40
C SER A 225 12.12 3.03 -5.46
N TYR A 226 12.69 4.19 -5.19
CA TYR A 226 13.62 4.41 -4.10
C TYR A 226 13.29 5.72 -3.40
N SER A 227 13.27 5.71 -2.07
CA SER A 227 12.92 6.86 -1.24
C SER A 227 13.95 7.09 -0.14
N ILE A 228 14.19 8.36 0.16
CA ILE A 228 14.98 8.82 1.31
C ILE A 228 14.11 9.77 2.11
N MET A 229 13.97 9.53 3.41
CA MET A 229 13.19 10.36 4.32
C MET A 229 14.07 10.92 5.42
N SER A 230 14.00 12.23 5.66
CA SER A 230 14.52 12.86 6.86
C SER A 230 13.53 12.67 8.00
N GLN A 231 13.87 11.84 8.98
CA GLN A 231 13.01 11.50 10.11
C GLN A 231 13.13 12.53 11.24
N ALA A 232 14.32 12.61 11.82
CA ALA A 232 14.69 13.54 12.87
C ALA A 232 16.08 14.11 12.59
N LYS A 233 16.57 15.01 13.43
CA LYS A 233 17.91 15.55 13.31
C LYS A 233 18.96 14.44 13.38
N GLY A 234 19.71 14.25 12.30
CA GLY A 234 20.73 13.19 12.18
C GLY A 234 20.20 11.79 11.86
N HIS A 235 18.88 11.62 11.67
CA HIS A 235 18.27 10.32 11.37
C HIS A 235 17.55 10.35 10.02
N GLN A 236 17.78 9.30 9.24
CA GLN A 236 17.17 9.12 7.92
C GLN A 236 16.62 7.71 7.76
N SER A 237 15.58 7.58 6.95
CA SER A 237 15.04 6.30 6.51
C SER A 237 15.27 6.13 5.01
N TYR A 238 15.49 4.90 4.60
CA TYR A 238 15.69 4.48 3.21
C TYR A 238 14.66 3.40 2.89
N TYR A 239 13.97 3.55 1.78
CA TYR A 239 12.97 2.60 1.34
C TYR A 239 13.15 2.27 -0.13
N MET A 240 12.95 1.01 -0.50
CA MET A 240 12.97 0.52 -1.88
C MET A 240 11.80 -0.42 -2.10
N ALA A 241 11.12 -0.27 -3.22
CA ALA A 241 10.11 -1.21 -3.68
C ALA A 241 10.35 -1.66 -5.12
N LEU A 242 10.11 -2.94 -5.36
CA LEU A 242 10.12 -3.57 -6.68
C LEU A 242 8.76 -4.26 -6.88
N GLY A 243 7.78 -3.49 -7.37
CA GLY A 243 6.47 -4.01 -7.71
C GLY A 243 6.43 -4.52 -9.15
N ASN A 244 5.92 -5.72 -9.34
CA ASN A 244 5.81 -6.37 -10.65
C ASN A 244 4.43 -6.99 -10.79
N GLU A 245 3.76 -6.73 -11.89
CA GLU A 245 2.41 -7.22 -12.16
C GLU A 245 2.35 -7.90 -13.53
N LEU A 246 1.73 -9.06 -13.57
CA LEU A 246 1.34 -9.75 -14.78
C LEU A 246 -0.17 -9.61 -14.96
N ASN A 247 -0.59 -9.02 -16.08
CA ASN A 247 -1.99 -8.74 -16.37
C ASN A 247 -2.40 -9.41 -17.68
N LEU A 248 -3.03 -10.58 -17.57
CA LEU A 248 -3.59 -11.34 -18.68
C LEU A 248 -5.12 -11.17 -18.69
N ASP A 249 -5.79 -11.60 -19.76
CA ASP A 249 -7.24 -11.42 -19.93
C ASP A 249 -8.08 -11.86 -18.71
N LYS A 250 -7.86 -13.07 -18.22
CA LYS A 250 -8.59 -13.63 -17.06
C LYS A 250 -7.77 -13.81 -15.81
N PHE A 251 -6.45 -13.62 -15.91
CA PHE A 251 -5.51 -13.85 -14.82
C PHE A 251 -4.71 -12.58 -14.57
N ASN A 252 -4.67 -12.17 -13.31
CA ASN A 252 -3.79 -11.11 -12.84
C ASN A 252 -3.01 -11.62 -11.64
N ALA A 253 -1.73 -11.31 -11.60
CA ALA A 253 -0.90 -11.58 -10.43
C ALA A 253 0.09 -10.44 -10.23
N PHE A 254 0.38 -10.10 -8.99
CA PHE A 254 1.48 -9.19 -8.68
C PHE A 254 2.40 -9.78 -7.61
N PHE A 255 3.64 -9.33 -7.66
CA PHE A 255 4.67 -9.65 -6.68
C PHE A 255 5.44 -8.38 -6.32
N ASP A 256 5.37 -8.02 -5.05
CA ASP A 256 6.09 -6.90 -4.45
C ASP A 256 7.22 -7.40 -3.58
N VAL A 257 8.38 -6.75 -3.69
CA VAL A 257 9.49 -6.82 -2.75
C VAL A 257 9.71 -5.43 -2.21
N MET A 258 9.57 -5.27 -0.91
CA MET A 258 9.73 -3.98 -0.22
C MET A 258 10.78 -4.13 0.87
N TYR A 259 11.73 -3.21 0.90
CA TYR A 259 12.79 -3.15 1.91
C TYR A 259 12.88 -1.75 2.49
N MET A 260 12.91 -1.67 3.81
CA MET A 260 13.07 -0.40 4.51
C MET A 260 14.10 -0.52 5.62
N ARG A 261 14.92 0.51 5.74
CA ARG A 261 15.82 0.72 6.87
C ARG A 261 15.56 2.09 7.44
N GLU A 262 15.24 2.14 8.72
CA GLU A 262 14.89 3.34 9.42
C GLU A 262 15.98 3.73 10.41
N GLY A 263 16.36 5.01 10.40
CA GLY A 263 17.26 5.55 11.41
C GLY A 263 16.63 5.60 12.81
N ILE A 264 15.30 5.80 12.86
CA ILE A 264 14.43 5.63 14.04
C ILE A 264 13.25 4.78 13.58
N ASP A 265 12.85 3.80 14.36
CA ASP A 265 11.73 2.90 14.12
C ASP A 265 10.39 3.66 14.08
N ARG A 266 10.07 4.26 12.94
CA ARG A 266 8.84 5.05 12.75
C ARG A 266 7.61 4.16 12.70
N GLU A 267 7.72 2.98 12.10
CA GLU A 267 6.63 2.01 12.04
C GLU A 267 6.27 1.48 13.43
N GLY A 268 7.22 1.56 14.39
CA GLY A 268 7.01 1.24 15.79
C GLY A 268 6.89 -0.25 16.08
N ILE A 269 7.00 -1.12 15.07
CA ILE A 269 6.83 -2.56 15.23
C ILE A 269 7.97 -3.16 16.06
N VAL A 270 9.22 -2.83 15.71
CA VAL A 270 10.39 -3.36 16.41
C VAL A 270 10.48 -2.79 17.81
N SER A 271 10.18 -1.50 17.98
CA SER A 271 10.10 -0.85 19.32
C SER A 271 8.99 -1.44 20.18
N GLY A 272 7.84 -1.79 19.57
CA GLY A 272 6.75 -2.49 20.25
C GLY A 272 7.16 -3.89 20.73
N ILE A 273 8.03 -4.58 19.98
CA ILE A 273 8.54 -5.91 20.32
C ILE A 273 9.63 -5.80 21.39
N ALA A 274 10.63 -4.96 21.18
CA ALA A 274 11.86 -4.94 21.98
C ALA A 274 11.86 -3.91 23.12
N GLY A 275 10.84 -3.07 23.19
CA GLY A 275 10.76 -1.92 24.09
C GLY A 275 11.42 -0.67 23.49
N ASN A 276 11.12 0.46 24.08
CA ASN A 276 11.70 1.74 23.69
C ASN A 276 13.16 1.88 24.17
N ASN A 277 13.87 2.85 23.62
CA ASN A 277 15.19 3.21 24.12
C ASN A 277 15.11 3.77 25.57
N PRO A 278 16.22 3.86 26.32
CA PRO A 278 16.20 4.32 27.71
C PRO A 278 15.66 5.74 27.92
N GLN A 279 15.62 6.56 26.87
CA GLN A 279 15.09 7.93 26.89
C GLN A 279 13.58 8.00 26.59
N GLY A 280 12.91 6.86 26.35
CA GLY A 280 11.49 6.77 26.07
C GLY A 280 11.13 6.89 24.57
N GLY A 281 12.10 7.08 23.70
CA GLY A 281 11.91 7.12 22.26
C GLY A 281 11.93 5.72 21.61
N HIS A 282 11.51 5.64 20.37
CA HIS A 282 11.60 4.42 19.56
C HIS A 282 13.07 4.00 19.37
N LEU A 283 13.28 2.73 19.06
CA LEU A 283 14.61 2.19 18.78
C LEU A 283 15.18 2.77 17.48
N ASN A 284 16.50 2.80 17.40
CA ASN A 284 17.20 3.20 16.18
C ASN A 284 17.48 2.00 15.28
N ASP A 285 17.79 2.28 14.01
CA ASP A 285 18.30 1.31 13.03
C ASP A 285 17.36 0.10 12.81
N ALA A 286 16.05 0.33 12.80
CA ALA A 286 15.06 -0.70 12.45
C ALA A 286 15.20 -1.11 10.98
N GLU A 287 14.87 -2.37 10.70
CA GLU A 287 14.96 -2.97 9.37
C GLU A 287 13.74 -3.84 9.10
N TYR A 288 13.15 -3.64 7.91
CA TYR A 288 11.92 -4.28 7.47
C TYR A 288 12.10 -4.86 6.07
N LEU A 289 11.62 -6.07 5.85
CA LEU A 289 11.60 -6.72 4.54
C LEU A 289 10.25 -7.39 4.35
N SER A 290 9.54 -7.03 3.29
CA SER A 290 8.23 -7.57 2.98
C SER A 290 8.18 -8.15 1.57
N PHE A 291 7.53 -9.31 1.44
CA PHE A 291 7.19 -9.95 0.19
C PHE A 291 5.68 -10.14 0.14
N VAL A 292 5.05 -9.65 -0.92
CA VAL A 292 3.61 -9.81 -1.15
C VAL A 292 3.39 -10.41 -2.52
N LEU A 293 2.65 -11.51 -2.58
CA LEU A 293 2.23 -12.17 -3.81
C LEU A 293 0.71 -12.29 -3.81
N LYS A 294 0.04 -11.71 -4.80
CA LYS A 294 -1.38 -11.92 -5.04
C LYS A 294 -1.59 -12.50 -6.43
N ALA A 295 -2.48 -13.46 -6.55
CA ALA A 295 -2.94 -14.00 -7.82
C ALA A 295 -4.45 -14.07 -7.82
N GLN A 296 -5.07 -13.72 -8.95
CA GLN A 296 -6.51 -13.74 -9.10
C GLN A 296 -6.90 -14.25 -10.48
N TYR A 297 -8.04 -14.95 -10.55
CA TYR A 297 -8.57 -15.50 -11.78
C TYR A 297 -10.05 -15.24 -11.93
N ARG A 298 -10.38 -14.56 -13.02
CA ARG A 298 -11.74 -14.24 -13.39
C ARG A 298 -12.26 -15.28 -14.38
N PHE A 299 -12.95 -16.31 -13.88
CA PHE A 299 -13.39 -17.42 -14.71
C PHE A 299 -14.64 -17.09 -15.56
N ASN A 300 -15.38 -16.04 -15.19
CA ASN A 300 -16.43 -15.44 -16.02
C ASN A 300 -16.65 -13.97 -15.58
N PRO A 301 -17.46 -13.17 -16.31
CA PRO A 301 -17.64 -11.74 -15.98
C PRO A 301 -18.17 -11.45 -14.58
N LYS A 302 -18.81 -12.43 -13.94
CA LYS A 302 -19.46 -12.25 -12.64
C LYS A 302 -18.65 -12.77 -11.46
N TRP A 303 -17.67 -13.65 -11.69
CA TRP A 303 -16.98 -14.34 -10.63
C TRP A 303 -15.48 -14.21 -10.72
N ASN A 304 -14.86 -13.85 -9.62
CA ASN A 304 -13.42 -13.80 -9.43
C ASN A 304 -13.03 -14.58 -8.18
N VAL A 305 -11.90 -15.26 -8.25
CA VAL A 305 -11.25 -15.88 -7.10
C VAL A 305 -9.86 -15.29 -6.94
N PHE A 306 -9.38 -15.15 -5.72
CA PHE A 306 -8.03 -14.70 -5.47
C PHE A 306 -7.40 -15.44 -4.28
N VAL A 307 -6.07 -15.46 -4.30
CA VAL A 307 -5.22 -15.84 -3.18
C VAL A 307 -4.13 -14.80 -3.01
N GLN A 308 -3.70 -14.56 -1.78
CA GLN A 308 -2.58 -13.66 -1.47
C GLN A 308 -1.74 -14.26 -0.36
N GLY A 309 -0.42 -14.17 -0.50
CA GLY A 309 0.55 -14.54 0.52
C GLY A 309 1.44 -13.35 0.86
N MET A 310 1.79 -13.21 2.14
CA MET A 310 2.70 -12.19 2.66
C MET A 310 3.73 -12.86 3.54
N LEU A 311 4.99 -12.42 3.43
CA LEU A 311 6.09 -12.84 4.29
C LEU A 311 6.88 -11.60 4.68
N GLU A 312 6.92 -11.29 5.96
CA GLU A 312 7.53 -10.06 6.45
C GLU A 312 8.51 -10.38 7.57
N ASN A 313 9.64 -9.69 7.56
CA ASN A 313 10.67 -9.82 8.59
C ASN A 313 10.98 -8.44 9.15
N GLU A 314 10.99 -8.36 10.48
CA GLU A 314 11.28 -7.13 11.20
C GLU A 314 12.40 -7.35 12.20
N GLY A 315 13.28 -6.37 12.31
CA GLY A 315 14.43 -6.45 13.20
C GLY A 315 15.25 -5.17 13.28
N LEU A 316 16.46 -5.30 13.80
CA LEU A 316 17.43 -4.22 13.95
C LEU A 316 18.66 -4.50 13.08
N SER A 317 19.06 -3.54 12.29
CA SER A 317 20.32 -3.59 11.50
C SER A 317 21.55 -3.30 12.34
N LYS A 318 21.39 -2.62 13.51
CA LYS A 318 22.43 -2.38 14.51
C LYS A 318 21.87 -2.59 15.93
N ALA A 319 22.77 -2.83 16.89
CA ALA A 319 22.40 -2.95 18.29
C ALA A 319 21.99 -1.58 18.88
N ASN A 320 21.02 -1.59 19.80
CA ASN A 320 20.57 -0.43 20.58
C ASN A 320 20.85 -0.67 22.06
N GLY A 321 22.03 -0.27 22.54
CA GLY A 321 22.46 -0.57 23.90
C GLY A 321 22.53 -2.07 24.15
N ALA A 322 21.72 -2.59 25.08
CA ALA A 322 21.62 -4.01 25.41
C ALA A 322 20.76 -4.82 24.41
N ILE A 323 20.03 -4.14 23.53
CA ILE A 323 19.17 -4.77 22.52
C ILE A 323 20.03 -5.13 21.30
N GLU A 324 20.22 -6.39 21.04
CA GLU A 324 21.10 -6.88 19.98
C GLU A 324 20.53 -6.63 18.58
N LYS A 325 21.41 -6.53 17.58
CA LYS A 325 20.99 -6.53 16.15
C LYS A 325 20.45 -7.88 15.72
N GLY A 326 19.58 -7.91 14.74
CA GLY A 326 19.07 -9.09 14.06
C GLY A 326 17.56 -9.12 13.95
N LYS A 327 17.05 -10.20 13.40
CA LYS A 327 15.61 -10.41 13.23
C LYS A 327 14.95 -10.68 14.59
N TYR A 328 13.76 -10.08 14.77
CA TYR A 328 12.94 -10.22 15.97
C TYR A 328 11.63 -10.94 15.70
N ARG A 329 10.97 -10.62 14.55
CA ARG A 329 9.68 -11.20 14.18
C ARG A 329 9.71 -11.66 12.72
N THR A 330 8.93 -12.68 12.40
CA THR A 330 8.45 -12.98 11.06
C THR A 330 6.93 -12.99 11.09
N ALA A 331 6.30 -12.19 10.23
CA ALA A 331 4.86 -12.19 10.05
C ALA A 331 4.52 -12.91 8.73
N TYR A 332 3.54 -13.79 8.81
CA TYR A 332 2.95 -14.48 7.66
C TYR A 332 1.53 -13.99 7.48
N GLY A 333 1.15 -13.66 6.26
CA GLY A 333 -0.22 -13.36 5.88
C GLY A 333 -0.66 -14.29 4.76
N TYR A 334 -1.88 -14.79 4.83
CA TYR A 334 -2.46 -15.61 3.78
C TYR A 334 -3.96 -15.35 3.67
N LEU A 335 -4.39 -15.06 2.45
CA LEU A 335 -5.76 -14.69 2.14
C LEU A 335 -6.26 -15.53 0.98
N ALA A 336 -7.54 -15.83 1.02
CA ALA A 336 -8.26 -16.38 -0.13
C ALA A 336 -9.66 -15.77 -0.17
N GLY A 337 -10.20 -15.57 -1.36
CA GLY A 337 -11.53 -15.00 -1.49
C GLY A 337 -12.22 -15.35 -2.80
N LEU A 338 -13.55 -15.24 -2.72
CA LEU A 338 -14.48 -15.34 -3.85
C LEU A 338 -15.24 -14.03 -3.92
N GLU A 339 -15.32 -13.45 -5.12
CA GLU A 339 -16.03 -12.21 -5.40
C GLU A 339 -17.11 -12.42 -6.45
N PHE A 340 -18.28 -11.84 -6.23
CA PHE A 340 -19.42 -11.90 -7.11
C PHE A 340 -19.84 -10.50 -7.57
N TYR A 341 -19.77 -10.25 -8.87
CA TYR A 341 -20.10 -8.99 -9.55
C TYR A 341 -21.49 -9.11 -10.22
N PRO A 342 -22.56 -8.61 -9.59
CA PRO A 342 -23.91 -8.73 -10.15
C PRO A 342 -24.12 -7.84 -11.38
N LEU A 343 -23.40 -6.73 -11.49
CA LEU A 343 -23.61 -5.70 -12.51
C LEU A 343 -22.42 -5.62 -13.47
N LYS A 344 -22.68 -5.53 -14.79
CA LYS A 344 -21.63 -5.46 -15.82
C LYS A 344 -20.80 -4.18 -15.79
N ASN A 345 -21.43 -3.04 -15.50
CA ASN A 345 -20.80 -1.71 -15.60
C ASN A 345 -20.60 -1.04 -14.24
N SER A 346 -20.43 -1.83 -13.20
CA SER A 346 -20.22 -1.35 -11.84
C SER A 346 -19.18 -2.24 -11.16
N ASN A 347 -18.37 -1.66 -10.28
CA ASN A 347 -17.48 -2.42 -9.43
C ASN A 347 -18.18 -2.96 -8.15
N LEU A 348 -19.52 -2.79 -8.04
CA LEU A 348 -20.26 -3.44 -6.96
C LEU A 348 -19.99 -4.93 -6.99
N HIS A 349 -19.44 -5.44 -5.91
CA HIS A 349 -19.29 -6.88 -5.72
C HIS A 349 -19.53 -7.29 -4.28
N PHE A 350 -20.05 -8.50 -4.13
CA PHE A 350 -20.13 -9.20 -2.86
C PHE A 350 -18.91 -10.11 -2.75
N PHE A 351 -18.44 -10.30 -1.54
CA PHE A 351 -17.26 -11.13 -1.30
C PHE A 351 -17.45 -12.06 -0.11
N LEU A 352 -16.81 -13.21 -0.19
CA LEU A 352 -16.50 -14.09 0.93
C LEU A 352 -14.99 -14.24 0.98
N THR A 353 -14.36 -13.85 2.09
CA THR A 353 -12.91 -13.89 2.24
C THR A 353 -12.50 -14.56 3.54
N TYR A 354 -11.38 -15.25 3.47
CA TYR A 354 -10.63 -15.70 4.63
C TYR A 354 -9.30 -14.95 4.69
N VAL A 355 -8.95 -14.46 5.86
CA VAL A 355 -7.69 -13.78 6.16
C VAL A 355 -7.08 -14.42 7.38
N GLY A 356 -5.87 -14.96 7.23
CA GLY A 356 -5.06 -15.49 8.33
C GLY A 356 -3.75 -14.70 8.47
N ARG A 357 -3.38 -14.42 9.73
CA ARG A 357 -2.07 -13.84 10.08
C ARG A 357 -1.43 -14.74 11.14
N HIS A 358 -0.13 -14.98 11.01
CA HIS A 358 0.66 -15.66 12.01
C HIS A 358 1.94 -14.88 12.28
N TYR A 359 2.22 -14.64 13.55
CA TYR A 359 3.38 -13.89 14.01
C TYR A 359 4.29 -14.82 14.81
N SER A 360 5.51 -15.04 14.32
CA SER A 360 6.51 -15.89 14.94
C SER A 360 7.69 -15.05 15.43
N TYR A 361 7.98 -15.13 16.71
CA TYR A 361 9.06 -14.40 17.35
C TYR A 361 10.30 -15.28 17.52
N THR A 362 11.46 -14.71 17.29
CA THR A 362 12.74 -15.39 17.50
C THR A 362 13.01 -15.62 18.99
N ASP A 363 13.90 -16.57 19.32
CA ASP A 363 14.32 -16.80 20.72
C ASP A 363 14.89 -15.52 21.34
N ARG A 364 15.58 -14.70 20.54
CA ARG A 364 16.06 -13.38 20.96
C ARG A 364 14.92 -12.46 21.38
N ALA A 365 13.84 -12.40 20.61
CA ALA A 365 12.67 -11.59 20.95
C ALA A 365 12.00 -12.11 22.24
N LYS A 366 11.83 -13.43 22.36
CA LYS A 366 11.20 -14.09 23.52
C LYS A 366 12.02 -13.93 24.81
N ALA A 367 13.33 -13.68 24.69
CA ALA A 367 14.21 -13.41 25.84
C ALA A 367 14.17 -11.97 26.35
N LEU A 368 13.48 -11.06 25.65
CA LEU A 368 13.33 -9.65 26.06
C LEU A 368 12.36 -9.54 27.25
N ALA A 369 12.42 -8.38 27.92
CA ALA A 369 11.50 -8.08 29.02
C ALA A 369 10.02 -8.07 28.61
N THR A 370 9.71 -7.75 27.37
CA THR A 370 8.38 -7.83 26.76
C THR A 370 7.87 -9.24 26.59
N ALA A 371 8.80 -10.23 26.53
CA ALA A 371 8.54 -11.66 26.37
C ALA A 371 7.42 -11.98 25.34
N PRO A 372 7.50 -11.50 24.09
CA PRO A 372 6.46 -11.73 23.12
C PRO A 372 6.32 -13.23 22.82
N HIS A 373 5.12 -13.70 22.57
CA HIS A 373 4.83 -15.09 22.19
C HIS A 373 4.25 -15.14 20.76
N ASP A 374 4.45 -16.28 20.12
CA ASP A 374 3.86 -16.53 18.81
C ASP A 374 2.34 -16.53 18.92
N TYR A 375 1.65 -15.93 17.95
CA TYR A 375 0.19 -15.91 17.93
C TYR A 375 -0.35 -15.88 16.49
N SER A 376 -1.60 -16.24 16.35
CA SER A 376 -2.32 -16.25 15.08
C SER A 376 -3.65 -15.52 15.18
N THR A 377 -4.04 -14.86 14.09
CA THR A 377 -5.39 -14.32 13.95
C THR A 377 -6.02 -14.84 12.68
N ASN A 378 -7.33 -15.09 12.72
CA ASN A 378 -8.10 -15.54 11.57
C ASN A 378 -9.38 -14.74 11.49
N ARG A 379 -9.78 -14.38 10.28
CA ARG A 379 -11.02 -13.65 10.00
C ARG A 379 -11.72 -14.22 8.78
N ILE A 380 -12.99 -14.56 8.93
CA ILE A 380 -13.89 -14.85 7.82
C ILE A 380 -14.80 -13.64 7.67
N SER A 381 -14.88 -13.09 6.45
CA SER A 381 -15.66 -11.91 6.17
C SER A 381 -16.62 -12.15 5.00
N LEU A 382 -17.89 -11.85 5.20
CA LEU A 382 -18.90 -11.77 4.15
C LEU A 382 -19.34 -10.31 4.02
N GLY A 383 -19.25 -9.73 2.83
CA GLY A 383 -19.54 -8.32 2.68
C GLY A 383 -19.74 -7.86 1.24
N TYR A 384 -19.72 -6.55 1.07
CA TYR A 384 -19.75 -5.93 -0.25
C TYR A 384 -18.81 -4.73 -0.32
N ILE A 385 -18.31 -4.49 -1.53
CA ILE A 385 -17.54 -3.30 -1.89
C ILE A 385 -18.27 -2.61 -3.04
N TRP A 386 -18.37 -1.28 -2.94
CA TRP A 386 -18.97 -0.47 -4.00
C TRP A 386 -18.33 0.90 -4.08
N GLN A 387 -17.80 1.23 -5.24
CA GLN A 387 -17.48 2.60 -5.62
C GLN A 387 -18.64 3.14 -6.47
N LEU A 388 -19.55 3.84 -5.81
CA LEU A 388 -20.74 4.40 -6.42
C LEU A 388 -20.41 5.74 -7.06
N PRO A 389 -20.47 5.85 -8.40
CA PRO A 389 -20.48 7.17 -9.05
C PRO A 389 -21.82 7.84 -8.76
N MET A 390 -21.75 9.02 -8.16
CA MET A 390 -22.96 9.79 -7.82
C MET A 390 -23.27 10.84 -8.90
N PHE A 391 -22.23 11.30 -9.64
CA PHE A 391 -22.32 12.22 -10.77
C PHE A 391 -21.19 11.94 -11.74
#